data_9a73b5ad1b3ed121ffa3b5b2ff636c8d
#
_entry.id   9a73b5ad1b3ed121ffa3b5b2ff636c8d
#
_cell.length_a   1.000
_cell.length_b   1.000
_cell.length_c   1.000
_cell.angle_alpha   90.00
_cell.angle_beta   90.00
_cell.angle_gamma   90.00
#
_symmetry.space_group_name_H-M   'P 1'
#
loop_
_entity.id
_entity.type
_entity.pdbx_description
1 polymer ?
#
loop_
_entity_poly.entity_id
_entity_poly.type
_entity_poly.pdbx_seq_one_letter_code
_entity_poly.pdbx_strand_id
1 'polypeptide(L)'
;MEVNSIQNYHKHTCCSNIYTPDSPATYEQYAKRAVELGHKILCSLEHGWQGKYHECREIAIKYGLKFIFGTEAYWVKDRHEKDRTNCHIVLLAKNENGREWINEVLSTANEDGYYYRPRLDEELLFSLPPDDVFVTSACVAFWHYEPEYVEQ
;
A
#
# COMPACT_ATOMS: atom_id res chain seq x y z
N MET A 1 0.50 26.49 14.42
CA MET A 1 0.57 25.46 13.36
C MET A 1 -0.86 25.11 13.00
N GLU A 2 -1.27 25.40 11.79
CA GLU A 2 -2.60 25.02 11.33
C GLU A 2 -2.67 23.49 11.25
N VAL A 3 -3.67 22.91 11.91
CA VAL A 3 -3.93 21.46 11.95
C VAL A 3 -4.25 20.86 10.57
N ASN A 4 -4.30 21.70 9.54
CA ASN A 4 -4.71 21.36 8.16
C ASN A 4 -3.61 20.71 7.29
N SER A 5 -2.43 20.37 7.86
CA SER A 5 -1.32 19.81 7.08
C SER A 5 -1.25 18.28 7.10
N ILE A 6 -1.98 17.61 8.00
CA ILE A 6 -1.96 16.14 8.12
C ILE A 6 -2.80 15.55 6.98
N GLN A 7 -2.19 14.61 6.24
CA GLN A 7 -2.86 13.86 5.19
C GLN A 7 -2.84 12.36 5.55
N ASN A 8 -3.96 11.68 5.39
CA ASN A 8 -4.02 10.25 5.64
C ASN A 8 -3.65 9.48 4.37
N TYR A 9 -2.44 8.91 4.34
CA TYR A 9 -1.96 8.05 3.24
C TYR A 9 -2.33 6.58 3.45
N HIS A 10 -2.47 6.12 4.69
CA HIS A 10 -2.71 4.72 5.03
C HIS A 10 -4.15 4.50 5.47
N LYS A 11 -4.90 3.79 4.67
CA LYS A 11 -6.30 3.40 4.96
C LYS A 11 -6.70 2.19 4.13
N HIS A 12 -7.61 1.39 4.67
CA HIS A 12 -8.17 0.23 4.01
C HIS A 12 -9.65 0.44 3.71
N THR A 13 -10.10 -0.08 2.59
CA THR A 13 -11.51 -0.12 2.23
C THR A 13 -12.04 -1.56 2.27
N CYS A 14 -13.31 -1.74 1.93
CA CYS A 14 -13.88 -3.08 1.75
C CYS A 14 -13.15 -3.91 0.68
N CYS A 15 -12.29 -3.30 -0.13
CA CYS A 15 -11.43 -4.00 -1.07
C CYS A 15 -10.27 -4.75 -0.39
N SER A 16 -9.90 -4.42 0.85
CA SER A 16 -8.93 -5.18 1.65
C SER A 16 -9.49 -6.50 2.20
N ASN A 17 -10.80 -6.73 2.13
CA ASN A 17 -11.46 -7.90 2.72
C ASN A 17 -11.28 -9.20 1.93
N ILE A 18 -10.23 -9.31 1.10
CA ILE A 18 -9.96 -10.52 0.30
C ILE A 18 -9.54 -11.69 1.19
N TYR A 19 -8.70 -11.42 2.18
CA TYR A 19 -8.10 -12.44 3.01
C TYR A 19 -8.71 -12.53 4.40
N THR A 20 -9.06 -11.39 4.97
CA THR A 20 -9.68 -11.26 6.30
C THR A 20 -10.59 -10.04 6.30
N PRO A 21 -11.74 -10.07 7.01
CA PRO A 21 -12.53 -8.87 7.22
C PRO A 21 -11.71 -7.79 7.91
N ASP A 22 -11.56 -6.64 7.25
CA ASP A 22 -10.72 -5.54 7.72
C ASP A 22 -11.51 -4.23 7.84
N SER A 23 -12.16 -3.79 6.75
CA SER A 23 -12.86 -2.52 6.72
C SER A 23 -14.22 -2.61 6.01
N PRO A 24 -15.30 -2.02 6.54
CA PRO A 24 -16.56 -1.87 5.82
C PRO A 24 -16.58 -0.62 4.93
N ALA A 25 -15.60 0.28 5.04
CA ALA A 25 -15.61 1.57 4.38
C ALA A 25 -15.34 1.46 2.87
N THR A 26 -15.95 2.37 2.10
CA THR A 26 -15.73 2.49 0.66
C THR A 26 -14.83 3.69 0.34
N TYR A 27 -14.27 3.75 -0.87
CA TYR A 27 -13.52 4.93 -1.35
C TYR A 27 -14.37 6.19 -1.32
N GLU A 28 -15.65 6.09 -1.66
CA GLU A 28 -16.60 7.22 -1.62
C GLU A 28 -16.77 7.78 -0.21
N GLN A 29 -16.88 6.93 0.80
CA GLN A 29 -16.99 7.35 2.21
C GLN A 29 -15.71 8.03 2.68
N TYR A 30 -14.53 7.48 2.32
CA TYR A 30 -13.25 8.11 2.63
C TYR A 30 -13.07 9.46 1.92
N ALA A 31 -13.48 9.58 0.65
CA ALA A 31 -13.39 10.82 -0.09
C ALA A 31 -14.24 11.94 0.54
N LYS A 32 -15.50 11.63 0.89
CA LYS A 32 -16.37 12.56 1.62
C LYS A 32 -15.72 13.02 2.92
N ARG A 33 -15.23 12.07 3.72
CA ARG A 33 -14.59 12.40 4.99
C ARG A 33 -13.29 13.20 4.81
N ALA A 34 -12.50 12.89 3.78
CA ALA A 34 -11.30 13.64 3.46
C ALA A 34 -11.60 15.12 3.17
N VAL A 35 -12.64 15.39 2.37
CA VAL A 35 -13.07 16.77 2.06
C VAL A 35 -13.54 17.49 3.32
N GLU A 36 -14.36 16.85 4.16
CA GLU A 36 -14.83 17.42 5.44
C GLU A 36 -13.67 17.82 6.37
N LEU A 37 -12.60 17.01 6.38
CA LEU A 37 -11.40 17.25 7.18
C LEU A 37 -10.38 18.17 6.53
N GLY A 38 -10.64 18.66 5.31
CA GLY A 38 -9.72 19.51 4.56
C GLY A 38 -8.51 18.78 3.98
N HIS A 39 -8.54 17.44 3.91
CA HIS A 39 -7.51 16.65 3.24
C HIS A 39 -7.52 16.90 1.73
N LYS A 40 -6.36 16.71 1.11
CA LYS A 40 -6.15 17.00 -0.32
C LYS A 40 -5.90 15.76 -1.16
N ILE A 41 -5.81 14.58 -0.52
CA ILE A 41 -5.45 13.33 -1.18
C ILE A 41 -6.47 12.22 -0.90
N LEU A 42 -6.55 11.28 -1.85
CA LEU A 42 -7.18 9.98 -1.68
C LEU A 42 -6.22 8.92 -2.21
N CYS A 43 -5.87 7.92 -1.39
CA CYS A 43 -5.02 6.81 -1.79
C CYS A 43 -5.84 5.55 -2.06
N SER A 44 -5.43 4.71 -3.02
CA SER A 44 -5.74 3.29 -2.98
C SER A 44 -4.58 2.59 -2.25
N LEU A 45 -4.86 1.85 -1.19
CA LEU A 45 -3.84 1.21 -0.36
C LEU A 45 -4.44 -0.03 0.30
N GLU A 46 -4.67 -1.06 -0.52
CA GLU A 46 -5.28 -2.30 -0.09
C GLU A 46 -4.23 -3.36 0.23
N HIS A 47 -4.62 -4.40 0.98
CA HIS A 47 -3.73 -5.49 1.40
C HIS A 47 -3.32 -6.39 0.23
N GLY A 48 -2.05 -6.35 -0.17
CA GLY A 48 -1.41 -7.29 -1.09
C GLY A 48 -1.90 -7.24 -2.54
N TRP A 49 -2.68 -6.21 -2.93
CA TRP A 49 -3.17 -6.04 -4.30
C TRP A 49 -3.52 -4.57 -4.60
N GLN A 50 -3.90 -4.33 -5.83
CA GLN A 50 -4.16 -2.97 -6.32
C GLN A 50 -5.53 -2.40 -5.91
N GLY A 51 -6.41 -3.22 -5.32
CA GLY A 51 -7.77 -2.81 -5.06
C GLY A 51 -8.52 -2.48 -6.35
N LYS A 52 -9.48 -1.60 -6.20
CA LYS A 52 -10.18 -0.97 -7.32
C LYS A 52 -9.61 0.42 -7.58
N TYR A 53 -8.32 0.52 -7.89
CA TYR A 53 -7.64 1.81 -7.98
C TYR A 53 -8.24 2.74 -9.04
N HIS A 54 -8.77 2.21 -10.14
CA HIS A 54 -9.48 3.02 -11.13
C HIS A 54 -10.71 3.70 -10.54
N GLU A 55 -11.54 2.95 -9.78
CA GLU A 55 -12.71 3.50 -9.08
C GLU A 55 -12.25 4.56 -8.05
N CYS A 56 -11.19 4.28 -7.29
CA CYS A 56 -10.61 5.23 -6.35
C CYS A 56 -10.16 6.53 -7.04
N ARG A 57 -9.51 6.42 -8.20
CA ARG A 57 -9.05 7.56 -9.00
C ARG A 57 -10.23 8.42 -9.48
N GLU A 58 -11.28 7.81 -10.03
CA GLU A 58 -12.47 8.52 -10.47
C GLU A 58 -13.19 9.23 -9.31
N ILE A 59 -13.25 8.58 -8.16
CA ILE A 59 -13.80 9.18 -6.95
C ILE A 59 -12.92 10.36 -6.50
N ALA A 60 -11.60 10.23 -6.51
CA ALA A 60 -10.69 11.32 -6.17
C ALA A 60 -10.92 12.54 -7.07
N ILE A 61 -11.01 12.34 -8.38
CA ILE A 61 -11.31 13.40 -9.36
C ILE A 61 -12.67 14.07 -9.04
N LYS A 62 -13.70 13.27 -8.81
CA LYS A 62 -15.07 13.75 -8.47
C LYS A 62 -15.07 14.68 -7.24
N TYR A 63 -14.24 14.39 -6.26
CA TYR A 63 -14.15 15.17 -5.01
C TYR A 63 -13.04 16.22 -4.99
N GLY A 64 -12.35 16.45 -6.11
CA GLY A 64 -11.24 17.41 -6.21
C GLY A 64 -10.03 17.03 -5.36
N LEU A 65 -9.81 15.74 -5.12
CA LEU A 65 -8.68 15.20 -4.37
C LEU A 65 -7.58 14.72 -5.33
N LYS A 66 -6.32 14.85 -4.91
CA LYS A 66 -5.21 14.23 -5.62
C LYS A 66 -5.25 12.71 -5.37
N PHE A 67 -5.26 11.93 -6.43
CA PHE A 67 -5.15 10.47 -6.34
C PHE A 67 -3.70 10.05 -6.12
N ILE A 68 -3.47 9.07 -5.23
CA ILE A 68 -2.19 8.41 -5.02
C ILE A 68 -2.41 6.90 -5.09
N PHE A 69 -1.67 6.25 -5.98
CA PHE A 69 -1.65 4.81 -6.12
C PHE A 69 -0.69 4.19 -5.10
N GLY A 70 -1.10 3.09 -4.47
CA GLY A 70 -0.26 2.33 -3.56
C GLY A 70 -0.84 0.98 -3.19
N THR A 71 -0.12 0.26 -2.36
CA THR A 71 -0.52 -1.02 -1.78
C THR A 71 0.15 -1.21 -0.43
N GLU A 72 -0.50 -1.93 0.48
CA GLU A 72 0.15 -2.50 1.66
C GLU A 72 0.54 -3.94 1.35
N ALA A 73 1.82 -4.13 1.05
CA ALA A 73 2.37 -5.41 0.61
C ALA A 73 2.81 -6.27 1.80
N TYR A 74 2.85 -7.59 1.59
CA TYR A 74 3.35 -8.57 2.55
C TYR A 74 4.83 -8.83 2.32
N TRP A 75 5.69 -8.37 3.22
CA TRP A 75 7.12 -8.58 3.16
C TRP A 75 7.56 -9.80 3.97
N VAL A 76 8.51 -10.56 3.45
CA VAL A 76 9.14 -11.74 4.05
C VAL A 76 10.64 -11.73 3.76
N LYS A 77 11.43 -12.54 4.49
CA LYS A 77 12.87 -12.67 4.23
C LYS A 77 13.18 -13.38 2.91
N ASP A 78 12.44 -14.44 2.63
CA ASP A 78 12.56 -15.22 1.41
C ASP A 78 11.16 -15.64 0.94
N ARG A 79 10.74 -15.17 -0.24
CA ARG A 79 9.41 -15.46 -0.80
C ARG A 79 9.22 -16.90 -1.22
N HIS A 80 10.32 -17.66 -1.41
CA HIS A 80 10.29 -19.06 -1.80
C HIS A 80 10.10 -20.01 -0.62
N GLU A 81 10.42 -19.56 0.60
CA GLU A 81 10.19 -20.34 1.81
C GLU A 81 8.70 -20.40 2.16
N LYS A 82 8.24 -21.58 2.62
CA LYS A 82 6.84 -21.79 3.03
C LYS A 82 6.63 -21.40 4.48
N ASP A 83 6.94 -20.15 4.81
CA ASP A 83 6.63 -19.54 6.11
C ASP A 83 5.42 -18.60 5.99
N ARG A 84 4.55 -18.62 6.98
CA ARG A 84 3.39 -17.72 7.07
C ARG A 84 3.73 -16.40 7.76
N THR A 85 4.87 -16.31 8.40
CA THR A 85 5.33 -15.08 9.04
C THR A 85 5.56 -14.03 7.97
N ASN A 86 4.96 -12.89 8.14
CA ASN A 86 5.13 -11.74 7.25
C ASN A 86 4.92 -10.45 8.03
N CYS A 87 5.47 -9.37 7.54
CA CYS A 87 5.15 -8.03 7.99
C CYS A 87 4.66 -7.16 6.82
N HIS A 88 4.09 -6.03 7.15
CA HIS A 88 3.48 -5.16 6.17
C HIS A 88 4.40 -3.97 5.87
N ILE A 89 4.54 -3.67 4.59
CA ILE A 89 5.18 -2.45 4.09
C ILE A 89 4.23 -1.74 3.14
N VAL A 90 4.31 -0.42 3.13
CA VAL A 90 3.52 0.42 2.21
C VAL A 90 4.40 0.83 1.04
N LEU A 91 3.89 0.62 -0.17
CA LEU A 91 4.45 1.10 -1.42
C LEU A 91 3.55 2.18 -1.98
N LEU A 92 4.10 3.37 -2.26
CA LEU A 92 3.36 4.48 -2.87
C LEU A 92 4.05 4.93 -4.16
N ALA A 93 3.28 5.03 -5.24
CA ALA A 93 3.78 5.54 -6.51
C ALA A 93 3.95 7.07 -6.45
N LYS A 94 5.12 7.56 -6.82
CA LYS A 94 5.40 8.99 -6.98
C LYS A 94 4.91 9.52 -8.32
N ASN A 95 4.87 8.64 -9.34
CA ASN A 95 4.48 8.92 -10.71
C ASN A 95 3.92 7.66 -11.39
N GLU A 96 3.65 7.72 -12.69
CA GLU A 96 3.08 6.60 -13.45
C GLU A 96 4.06 5.42 -13.58
N ASN A 97 5.37 5.69 -13.74
CA ASN A 97 6.37 4.63 -13.75
C ASN A 97 6.37 3.85 -12.43
N GLY A 98 6.26 4.56 -11.29
CA GLY A 98 6.16 3.93 -9.98
C GLY A 98 4.92 3.05 -9.83
N ARG A 99 3.79 3.42 -10.44
CA ARG A 99 2.60 2.57 -10.49
C ARG A 99 2.86 1.28 -11.28
N GLU A 100 3.54 1.38 -12.41
CA GLU A 100 3.90 0.22 -13.24
C GLU A 100 4.85 -0.72 -12.48
N TRP A 101 5.88 -0.18 -11.84
CA TRP A 101 6.80 -0.94 -11.00
C TRP A 101 6.11 -1.67 -9.85
N ILE A 102 5.20 -0.99 -9.13
CA ILE A 102 4.41 -1.62 -8.07
C ILE A 102 3.55 -2.77 -8.63
N ASN A 103 2.95 -2.59 -9.81
CA ASN A 103 2.17 -3.64 -10.47
C ASN A 103 3.02 -4.85 -10.82
N GLU A 104 4.23 -4.64 -11.35
CA GLU A 104 5.17 -5.71 -11.71
C GLU A 104 5.60 -6.50 -10.48
N VAL A 105 6.01 -5.81 -9.42
CA VAL A 105 6.40 -6.46 -8.14
C VAL A 105 5.23 -7.25 -7.53
N LEU A 106 4.01 -6.71 -7.55
CA LEU A 106 2.82 -7.42 -7.07
C LEU A 106 2.48 -8.63 -7.94
N SER A 107 2.68 -8.55 -9.24
CA SER A 107 2.48 -9.69 -10.15
C SER A 107 3.47 -10.80 -9.82
N THR A 108 4.75 -10.49 -9.71
CA THR A 108 5.79 -11.45 -9.31
C THR A 108 5.51 -12.04 -7.92
N ALA A 109 5.09 -11.23 -6.95
CA ALA A 109 4.71 -11.71 -5.62
C ALA A 109 3.52 -12.70 -5.65
N ASN A 110 2.60 -12.55 -6.62
CA ASN A 110 1.50 -13.48 -6.83
C ASN A 110 1.92 -14.76 -7.59
N GLU A 111 2.80 -14.65 -8.57
CA GLU A 111 3.22 -15.77 -9.43
C GLU A 111 4.25 -16.67 -8.72
N ASP A 112 5.23 -16.05 -8.07
CA ASP A 112 6.43 -16.72 -7.54
C ASP A 112 6.48 -16.71 -6.00
N GLY A 113 5.90 -15.70 -5.36
CA GLY A 113 5.94 -15.52 -3.91
C GLY A 113 4.67 -15.96 -3.16
N TYR A 114 3.67 -16.55 -3.83
CA TYR A 114 2.39 -16.83 -3.19
C TYR A 114 2.44 -18.01 -2.23
N TYR A 115 2.25 -17.72 -0.93
CA TYR A 115 1.98 -18.72 0.09
C TYR A 115 1.03 -18.14 1.13
N TYR A 116 -0.27 -18.46 1.02
CA TYR A 116 -1.41 -17.84 1.73
C TYR A 116 -1.61 -16.35 1.44
N ARG A 117 -0.56 -15.63 1.06
CA ARG A 117 -0.51 -14.22 0.67
C ARG A 117 0.47 -14.03 -0.47
N PRO A 118 0.31 -13.03 -1.33
CA PRO A 118 1.34 -12.62 -2.27
C PRO A 118 2.47 -11.94 -1.49
N ARG A 119 3.64 -12.56 -1.44
CA ARG A 119 4.76 -12.09 -0.62
C ARG A 119 5.89 -11.57 -1.49
N LEU A 120 6.45 -10.46 -1.10
CA LEU A 120 7.69 -9.94 -1.67
C LEU A 120 8.81 -10.00 -0.61
N ASP A 121 10.02 -10.10 -1.08
CA ASP A 121 11.23 -10.13 -0.27
C ASP A 121 12.17 -8.96 -0.64
N GLU A 122 13.37 -9.01 -0.11
CA GLU A 122 14.39 -7.99 -0.30
C GLU A 122 14.76 -7.81 -1.78
N GLU A 123 14.84 -8.90 -2.56
CA GLU A 123 15.14 -8.84 -4.00
C GLU A 123 14.11 -8.01 -4.76
N LEU A 124 12.82 -8.29 -4.55
CA LEU A 124 11.74 -7.55 -5.18
C LEU A 124 11.62 -6.12 -4.64
N LEU A 125 11.86 -5.92 -3.35
CA LEU A 125 11.81 -4.60 -2.75
C LEU A 125 12.88 -3.67 -3.32
N PHE A 126 14.12 -4.15 -3.44
CA PHE A 126 15.23 -3.36 -3.98
C PHE A 126 15.24 -3.24 -5.50
N SER A 127 14.40 -3.99 -6.21
CA SER A 127 14.17 -3.75 -7.63
C SER A 127 13.38 -2.47 -7.91
N LEU A 128 12.66 -1.95 -6.91
CA LEU A 128 11.86 -0.74 -7.04
C LEU A 128 12.75 0.51 -7.15
N PRO A 129 12.60 1.33 -8.20
CA PRO A 129 13.40 2.54 -8.33
C PRO A 129 13.01 3.59 -7.26
N PRO A 130 13.99 4.07 -6.46
CA PRO A 130 13.71 5.01 -5.37
C PRO A 130 13.18 6.36 -5.84
N ASP A 131 13.43 6.74 -7.10
CA ASP A 131 12.91 7.98 -7.68
C ASP A 131 11.41 7.88 -8.03
N ASP A 132 10.89 6.67 -8.25
CA ASP A 132 9.52 6.44 -8.71
C ASP A 132 8.60 5.90 -7.62
N VAL A 133 9.16 5.19 -6.62
CA VAL A 133 8.39 4.55 -5.54
C VAL A 133 8.87 5.05 -4.18
N PHE A 134 7.92 5.30 -3.30
CA PHE A 134 8.16 5.57 -1.89
C PHE A 134 7.81 4.32 -1.08
N VAL A 135 8.70 3.91 -0.18
CA VAL A 135 8.53 2.73 0.67
C VAL A 135 8.51 3.16 2.14
N THR A 136 7.61 2.60 2.93
CA THR A 136 7.59 2.82 4.38
C THR A 136 7.09 1.56 5.11
N SER A 137 7.47 1.42 6.36
CA SER A 137 6.89 0.40 7.25
C SER A 137 5.41 0.66 7.47
N ALA A 138 4.62 -0.40 7.69
CA ALA A 138 3.19 -0.31 7.91
C ALA A 138 2.75 -0.88 9.25
N CYS A 139 3.35 -1.95 9.73
CA CYS A 139 2.97 -2.59 10.98
C CYS A 139 4.13 -2.72 11.97
N VAL A 140 3.79 -2.89 13.26
CA VAL A 140 4.78 -3.04 14.34
C VAL A 140 5.63 -4.31 14.18
N ALA A 141 5.10 -5.33 13.49
CA ALA A 141 5.83 -6.58 13.25
C ALA A 141 7.13 -6.35 12.46
N PHE A 142 7.17 -5.39 11.55
CA PHE A 142 8.39 -5.06 10.79
C PHE A 142 9.57 -4.74 11.71
N TRP A 143 9.35 -3.94 12.77
CA TRP A 143 10.37 -3.56 13.74
C TRP A 143 10.86 -4.70 14.62
N HIS A 144 10.03 -5.73 14.81
CA HIS A 144 10.39 -6.91 15.60
C HIS A 144 11.22 -7.93 14.82
N TYR A 145 10.95 -8.06 13.52
CA TYR A 145 11.60 -9.07 12.68
C TYR A 145 12.90 -8.57 12.05
N GLU A 146 13.04 -7.24 11.86
CA GLU A 146 14.19 -6.66 11.18
C GLU A 146 14.72 -5.41 11.91
N PRO A 147 15.23 -5.56 13.14
CA PRO A 147 15.77 -4.42 13.89
C PRO A 147 16.95 -3.73 13.19
N GLU A 148 17.70 -4.42 12.35
CA GLU A 148 18.81 -3.89 11.57
C GLU A 148 18.41 -2.83 10.53
N TYR A 149 17.18 -2.83 10.04
CA TYR A 149 16.67 -1.78 9.13
C TYR A 149 16.22 -0.51 9.88
N VAL A 150 16.22 -0.55 11.20
CA VAL A 150 15.78 0.57 12.04
C VAL A 150 16.92 1.54 12.34
N GLU A 151 18.17 1.08 12.25
CA GLU A 151 19.37 1.85 12.61
C GLU A 151 20.01 2.59 11.42
N GLN A 152 19.46 2.49 10.23
CA GLN A 152 19.90 3.20 9.01
C GLN A 152 18.98 4.38 8.68
#